data_700bfc629ded6e87a6e4524a82ad647e
#
_entry.id   700bfc629ded6e87a6e4524a82ad647e
#
_cell.length_a   1.000
_cell.length_b   1.000
_cell.length_c   1.000
_cell.angle_alpha   90.00
_cell.angle_beta   90.00
_cell.angle_gamma   90.00
#
_symmetry.space_group_name_H-M   'P 1'
#
loop_
_entity.id
_entity.type
_entity.pdbx_description
1 polymer ?
#
loop_
_entity_poly.entity_id
_entity_poly.type
_entity_poly.pdbx_seq_one_letter_code
_entity_poly.pdbx_strand_id
1 'polypeptide(L)'
;MARKPQQEDIVTKQDFVIEKEFVELLDDRFTNYAFAVMEDRALPDARDGLKPSQRRTLVAMNDLNLKSSGKTKKCAKICGDVSGNYHPHGEAVVYPTLVRMAQDWSLRYPRSEEHTSE
;
A
#
# COMPACT_ATOMS: atom_id res chain seq x y z
N MET A 1 33.97 -47.83 16.32
CA MET A 1 33.57 -46.81 17.33
C MET A 1 32.43 -45.99 16.74
N ALA A 2 31.21 -46.25 17.10
CA ALA A 2 30.03 -45.56 16.63
C ALA A 2 29.79 -44.30 17.47
N ARG A 3 29.71 -43.12 16.84
CA ARG A 3 29.36 -41.85 17.49
C ARG A 3 27.88 -41.89 17.88
N LYS A 4 27.58 -41.69 19.17
CA LYS A 4 26.24 -41.45 19.69
C LYS A 4 25.69 -40.15 19.06
N PRO A 5 24.42 -40.12 18.63
CA PRO A 5 23.79 -38.86 18.22
C PRO A 5 23.61 -37.95 19.44
N GLN A 6 24.05 -36.71 19.33
CA GLN A 6 23.76 -35.65 20.31
C GLN A 6 22.27 -35.37 20.25
N GLN A 7 21.64 -35.46 21.40
CA GLN A 7 20.26 -35.08 21.64
C GLN A 7 20.22 -33.54 21.59
N GLU A 8 19.69 -33.00 20.51
CA GLU A 8 19.41 -31.56 20.41
C GLU A 8 18.28 -31.27 21.43
N ASP A 9 18.59 -30.43 22.40
CA ASP A 9 17.61 -29.90 23.34
C ASP A 9 16.59 -29.08 22.56
N ILE A 10 15.40 -29.66 22.36
CA ILE A 10 14.25 -28.95 21.84
C ILE A 10 13.86 -27.94 22.91
N VAL A 11 14.30 -26.70 22.77
CA VAL A 11 13.83 -25.57 23.55
C VAL A 11 12.36 -25.39 23.21
N THR A 12 11.47 -25.95 23.98
CA THR A 12 10.05 -25.67 23.95
C THR A 12 9.87 -24.17 24.24
N LYS A 13 9.53 -23.40 23.20
CA LYS A 13 9.01 -22.05 23.38
C LYS A 13 7.79 -22.17 24.31
N GLN A 14 7.92 -21.72 25.54
CA GLN A 14 6.76 -21.50 26.39
C GLN A 14 5.98 -20.35 25.75
N ASP A 15 4.83 -20.68 25.17
CA ASP A 15 3.88 -19.68 24.69
C ASP A 15 3.39 -18.89 25.91
N PHE A 16 3.85 -17.66 26.03
CA PHE A 16 3.37 -16.74 27.06
C PHE A 16 1.95 -16.32 26.68
N VAL A 17 0.96 -16.90 27.36
CA VAL A 17 -0.44 -16.45 27.28
C VAL A 17 -0.63 -15.31 28.28
N ILE A 18 -0.93 -14.13 27.75
CA ILE A 18 -1.25 -12.95 28.57
C ILE A 18 -2.77 -12.78 28.55
N GLU A 19 -3.40 -12.94 29.70
CA GLU A 19 -4.81 -12.63 29.87
C GLU A 19 -4.99 -11.12 29.95
N LYS A 20 -5.84 -10.55 29.07
CA LYS A 20 -6.25 -9.16 29.08
C LYS A 20 -7.76 -9.05 28.99
N GLU A 21 -8.30 -8.02 29.59
CA GLU A 21 -9.70 -7.63 29.41
C GLU A 21 -9.97 -7.33 27.92
N PHE A 22 -11.06 -7.88 27.38
CA PHE A 22 -11.42 -7.74 25.97
C PHE A 22 -11.63 -6.27 25.59
N VAL A 23 -12.25 -5.49 26.45
CA VAL A 23 -12.53 -4.07 26.22
C VAL A 23 -11.23 -3.26 26.12
N GLU A 24 -10.29 -3.48 27.04
CA GLU A 24 -8.99 -2.79 27.01
C GLU A 24 -8.17 -3.17 25.77
N LEU A 25 -8.20 -4.44 25.38
CA LEU A 25 -7.52 -4.90 24.17
C LEU A 25 -8.13 -4.30 22.91
N LEU A 26 -9.45 -4.23 22.86
CA LEU A 26 -10.18 -3.64 21.73
C LEU A 26 -9.87 -2.14 21.59
N ASP A 27 -9.90 -1.41 22.69
CA ASP A 27 -9.65 0.03 22.72
C ASP A 27 -8.23 0.37 22.25
N ASP A 28 -7.23 -0.34 22.78
CA ASP A 28 -5.83 -0.19 22.38
C ASP A 28 -5.62 -0.51 20.89
N ARG A 29 -6.17 -1.64 20.43
CA ARG A 29 -6.05 -2.06 19.03
C ARG A 29 -6.79 -1.15 18.07
N PHE A 30 -8.00 -0.71 18.43
CA PHE A 30 -8.80 0.20 17.62
C PHE A 30 -8.14 1.57 17.51
N THR A 31 -7.63 2.09 18.61
CA THR A 31 -6.94 3.38 18.65
C THR A 31 -5.69 3.35 17.76
N ASN A 32 -4.84 2.34 17.92
CA ASN A 32 -3.65 2.18 17.08
C ASN A 32 -3.99 2.02 15.59
N TYR A 33 -5.04 1.25 15.27
CA TYR A 33 -5.51 1.12 13.89
C TYR A 33 -6.05 2.44 13.33
N ALA A 34 -6.83 3.19 14.11
CA ALA A 34 -7.37 4.48 13.70
C ALA A 34 -6.25 5.49 13.39
N PHE A 35 -5.23 5.57 14.23
CA PHE A 35 -4.06 6.41 13.97
C PHE A 35 -3.32 5.99 12.70
N ALA A 36 -3.04 4.71 12.53
CA ALA A 36 -2.38 4.21 11.32
C ALA A 36 -3.19 4.52 10.05
N VAL A 37 -4.51 4.37 10.08
CA VAL A 37 -5.37 4.70 8.93
C VAL A 37 -5.38 6.21 8.64
N MET A 38 -5.41 7.05 9.66
CA MET A 38 -5.35 8.49 9.45
C MET A 38 -4.01 8.92 8.85
N GLU A 39 -2.90 8.45 9.40
CA GLU A 39 -1.56 8.86 9.01
C GLU A 39 -1.12 8.29 7.65
N ASP A 40 -1.33 6.99 7.44
CA ASP A 40 -0.80 6.27 6.28
C ASP A 40 -1.78 6.17 5.10
N ARG A 41 -3.04 6.55 5.26
CA ARG A 41 -4.07 6.31 4.25
C ARG A 41 -5.02 7.47 4.00
N ALA A 42 -5.59 8.07 5.06
CA ALA A 42 -6.74 8.96 4.91
C ALA A 42 -6.34 10.40 4.68
N LEU A 43 -5.34 10.91 5.40
CA LEU A 43 -4.97 12.32 5.34
C LEU A 43 -4.10 12.65 4.13
N PRO A 44 -4.46 13.69 3.36
CA PRO A 44 -3.60 14.23 2.32
C PRO A 44 -2.44 15.03 2.94
N ASP A 45 -1.30 15.04 2.27
CA ASP A 45 -0.14 15.85 2.66
C ASP A 45 -0.48 17.34 2.51
N ALA A 46 -0.18 18.14 3.54
CA ALA A 46 -0.47 19.58 3.55
C ALA A 46 0.28 20.36 2.46
N ARG A 47 1.39 19.83 1.94
CA ARG A 47 2.23 20.49 0.93
C ARG A 47 1.67 20.40 -0.48
N ASP A 48 1.09 19.28 -0.86
CA ASP A 48 0.65 18.99 -2.23
C ASP A 48 -0.75 18.36 -2.35
N GLY A 49 -1.39 18.07 -1.23
CA GLY A 49 -2.72 17.49 -1.19
C GLY A 49 -2.78 16.01 -1.60
N LEU A 50 -1.65 15.34 -1.76
CA LEU A 50 -1.62 13.95 -2.19
C LEU A 50 -1.78 13.01 -1.00
N LYS A 51 -2.62 11.99 -1.17
CA LYS A 51 -2.68 10.85 -0.27
C LYS A 51 -1.52 9.88 -0.56
N PRO A 52 -1.09 9.05 0.42
CA PRO A 52 0.01 8.12 0.23
C PRO A 52 -0.14 7.18 -0.98
N SER A 53 -1.34 6.67 -1.25
CA SER A 53 -1.61 5.82 -2.42
C SER A 53 -1.41 6.58 -3.75
N GLN A 54 -1.84 7.84 -3.83
CA GLN A 54 -1.64 8.69 -5.01
C GLN A 54 -0.16 8.98 -5.23
N ARG A 55 0.58 9.27 -4.16
CA ARG A 55 2.03 9.51 -4.23
C ARG A 55 2.78 8.28 -4.72
N ARG A 56 2.48 7.09 -4.21
CA ARG A 56 3.07 5.83 -4.68
C ARG A 56 2.79 5.59 -6.16
N THR A 57 1.59 5.88 -6.60
CA THR A 57 1.21 5.79 -8.03
C THR A 57 2.03 6.74 -8.89
N LEU A 58 2.21 8.01 -8.47
CA LEU A 58 3.02 8.98 -9.21
C LEU A 58 4.50 8.59 -9.24
N VAL A 59 5.05 8.04 -8.17
CA VAL A 59 6.42 7.53 -8.13
C VAL A 59 6.59 6.40 -9.14
N ALA A 60 5.72 5.39 -9.14
CA ALA A 60 5.77 4.30 -10.11
C ALA A 60 5.64 4.80 -11.56
N MET A 61 4.77 5.77 -11.83
CA MET A 61 4.66 6.40 -13.15
C MET A 61 5.95 7.12 -13.57
N ASN A 62 6.61 7.78 -12.62
CA ASN A 62 7.90 8.43 -12.87
C ASN A 62 9.00 7.40 -13.19
N ASP A 63 9.06 6.29 -12.46
CA ASP A 63 10.03 5.22 -12.70
C ASP A 63 9.80 4.52 -14.04
N LEU A 64 8.57 4.46 -14.50
CA LEU A 64 8.20 4.01 -15.84
C LEU A 64 8.52 5.05 -16.94
N ASN A 65 9.08 6.22 -16.58
CA ASN A 65 9.35 7.35 -17.48
C ASN A 65 8.11 7.85 -18.24
N LEU A 66 6.96 7.85 -17.59
CA LEU A 66 5.73 8.38 -18.17
C LEU A 66 5.75 9.91 -18.14
N LYS A 67 5.97 10.51 -19.30
CA LYS A 67 5.96 11.96 -19.51
C LYS A 67 4.77 12.35 -20.36
N SER A 68 4.29 13.58 -20.21
CA SER A 68 3.16 14.13 -20.99
C SER A 68 3.38 14.07 -22.51
N SER A 69 4.63 14.11 -22.97
CA SER A 69 5.02 14.00 -24.38
C SER A 69 5.42 12.58 -24.79
N GLY A 70 5.34 11.62 -23.90
CA GLY A 70 5.80 10.23 -24.12
C GLY A 70 4.69 9.31 -24.62
N LYS A 71 5.07 8.05 -24.88
CA LYS A 71 4.09 7.00 -25.19
C LYS A 71 3.29 6.63 -23.94
N THR A 72 2.00 6.47 -24.11
CA THR A 72 1.08 5.98 -23.08
C THR A 72 1.37 4.53 -22.69
N LYS A 73 1.04 4.17 -21.48
CA LYS A 73 1.12 2.80 -20.95
C LYS A 73 -0.26 2.38 -20.47
N LYS A 74 -0.58 1.09 -20.62
CA LYS A 74 -1.81 0.53 -20.08
C LYS A 74 -1.87 0.68 -18.56
N CYS A 75 -3.03 1.07 -18.02
CA CYS A 75 -3.25 1.20 -16.56
C CYS A 75 -2.87 -0.07 -15.80
N ALA A 76 -3.13 -1.25 -16.36
CA ALA A 76 -2.72 -2.53 -15.78
C ALA A 76 -1.20 -2.62 -15.51
N LYS A 77 -0.37 -2.03 -16.38
CA LYS A 77 1.09 -1.99 -16.16
C LYS A 77 1.45 -1.11 -14.97
N ILE A 78 0.82 0.06 -14.86
CA ILE A 78 1.02 0.97 -13.73
C ILE A 78 0.55 0.30 -12.44
N CYS A 79 -0.63 -0.31 -12.44
CA CYS A 79 -1.16 -1.02 -11.27
C CYS A 79 -0.24 -2.14 -10.80
N GLY A 80 0.27 -2.95 -11.73
CA GLY A 80 1.21 -4.03 -11.41
C GLY A 80 2.52 -3.52 -10.79
N ASP A 81 3.10 -2.45 -11.33
CA ASP A 81 4.33 -1.87 -10.78
C ASP A 81 4.09 -1.21 -9.40
N VAL A 82 2.96 -0.52 -9.21
CA VAL A 82 2.59 0.05 -7.90
C VAL A 82 2.43 -1.06 -6.86
N SER A 83 1.66 -2.10 -7.19
CA SER A 83 1.39 -3.20 -6.26
C SER A 83 2.64 -4.02 -5.95
N GLY A 84 3.48 -4.26 -6.95
CA GLY A 84 4.70 -5.04 -6.77
C GLY A 84 5.79 -4.34 -5.99
N ASN A 85 5.93 -3.03 -6.16
CA ASN A 85 7.08 -2.30 -5.63
C ASN A 85 6.75 -1.37 -4.44
N TYR A 86 5.52 -0.84 -4.39
CA TYR A 86 5.21 0.28 -3.49
C TYR A 86 3.98 0.08 -2.60
N HIS A 87 3.06 -0.79 -2.99
CA HIS A 87 1.77 -0.92 -2.28
C HIS A 87 1.42 -2.37 -1.98
N PRO A 88 1.66 -2.85 -0.75
CA PRO A 88 1.50 -4.27 -0.39
C PRO A 88 0.05 -4.76 -0.34
N HIS A 89 -0.94 -3.88 -0.52
CA HIS A 89 -2.37 -4.21 -0.39
C HIS A 89 -3.06 -4.64 -1.70
N GLY A 90 -2.28 -4.86 -2.78
CA GLY A 90 -2.78 -5.40 -4.05
C GLY A 90 -3.35 -4.36 -5.02
N GLU A 91 -3.64 -4.82 -6.25
CA GLU A 91 -4.05 -3.97 -7.39
C GLU A 91 -5.44 -3.36 -7.23
N ALA A 92 -6.33 -3.99 -6.47
CA ALA A 92 -7.72 -3.58 -6.33
C ALA A 92 -7.89 -2.13 -5.80
N VAL A 93 -6.89 -1.60 -5.10
CA VAL A 93 -6.92 -0.22 -4.58
C VAL A 93 -6.29 0.77 -5.56
N VAL A 94 -5.33 0.33 -6.37
CA VAL A 94 -4.56 1.20 -7.25
C VAL A 94 -5.38 1.66 -8.45
N TYR A 95 -6.11 0.75 -9.10
CA TYR A 95 -6.90 1.07 -10.28
C TYR A 95 -7.99 2.14 -10.00
N PRO A 96 -8.83 2.01 -8.95
CA PRO A 96 -9.78 3.07 -8.61
C PRO A 96 -9.11 4.41 -8.27
N THR A 97 -7.90 4.38 -7.71
CA THR A 97 -7.13 5.60 -7.46
C THR A 97 -6.72 6.27 -8.77
N LEU A 98 -6.22 5.52 -9.76
CA LEU A 98 -5.90 6.02 -11.10
C LEU A 98 -7.12 6.60 -11.79
N VAL A 99 -8.25 5.88 -11.81
CA VAL A 99 -9.51 6.36 -12.39
C VAL A 99 -9.93 7.69 -11.78
N ARG A 100 -9.80 7.84 -10.46
CA ARG A 100 -10.11 9.11 -9.79
C ARG A 100 -9.13 10.22 -10.16
N MET A 101 -7.84 9.91 -10.30
CA MET A 101 -6.82 10.88 -10.72
C MET A 101 -6.97 11.30 -12.18
N ALA A 102 -7.65 10.52 -13.01
CA ALA A 102 -7.94 10.81 -14.41
C ALA A 102 -9.12 11.76 -14.62
N GLN A 103 -9.95 11.98 -13.58
CA GLN A 103 -11.10 12.86 -13.70
C GLN A 103 -10.68 14.32 -13.81
N ASP A 104 -11.33 15.10 -14.67
CA ASP A 104 -11.00 16.51 -14.95
C ASP A 104 -11.08 17.42 -13.72
N TRP A 105 -11.94 17.06 -12.77
CA TRP A 105 -12.16 17.81 -11.53
C TRP A 105 -11.25 17.41 -10.37
N SER A 106 -10.53 16.28 -10.51
CA SER A 106 -9.77 15.69 -9.40
C SER A 106 -8.39 16.31 -9.22
N LEU A 107 -7.67 16.52 -10.32
CA LEU A 107 -6.32 17.08 -10.33
C LEU A 107 -6.22 18.16 -11.40
N ARG A 108 -5.31 19.12 -11.19
CA ARG A 108 -5.02 20.17 -12.17
C ARG A 108 -4.61 19.61 -13.54
N TYR A 109 -3.89 18.50 -13.53
CA TYR A 109 -3.49 17.76 -14.73
C TYR A 109 -3.98 16.32 -14.62
N PRO A 110 -4.98 15.89 -15.42
CA PRO A 110 -5.43 14.50 -15.47
C PRO A 110 -4.27 13.54 -15.78
N ARG A 111 -4.30 12.36 -15.19
CA ARG A 111 -3.18 11.41 -15.23
C ARG A 111 -3.38 10.20 -16.14
N SER A 112 -4.51 10.09 -16.83
CA SER A 112 -4.78 9.00 -17.76
C SER A 112 -5.55 9.51 -18.97
N GLU A 113 -5.15 9.10 -20.15
CA GLU A 113 -5.86 9.38 -21.40
C GLU A 113 -6.79 8.24 -21.84
N GLU A 114 -6.77 7.09 -21.14
CA GLU A 114 -7.55 5.91 -21.55
C GLU A 114 -9.08 6.08 -21.42
N HIS A 115 -9.57 7.09 -20.73
CA HIS A 115 -11.00 7.32 -20.54
C HIS A 115 -11.61 8.37 -21.51
N THR A 116 -10.84 8.89 -22.45
CA THR A 116 -11.33 9.85 -23.45
C THR A 116 -11.67 9.23 -24.80
N SER A 117 -11.65 7.90 -24.92
CA SER A 117 -11.92 7.17 -26.17
C SER A 117 -13.17 6.29 -26.10
N GLU A 118 -14.26 6.76 -25.47
CA GLU A 118 -15.61 6.24 -25.72
C GLU A 118 -16.55 7.36 -26.11
#